data_c1689c7d94f8b9edd87529c315815b37
#
_entry.id   c1689c7d94f8b9edd87529c315815b37
#
_cell.length_a   1.000
_cell.length_b   1.000
_cell.length_c   1.000
_cell.angle_alpha   90.00
_cell.angle_beta   90.00
_cell.angle_gamma   90.00
#
_symmetry.space_group_name_H-M   'P 1'
#
loop_
_entity.id
_entity.type
_entity.pdbx_description
1 polymer ?
#
loop_
_entity_poly.entity_id
_entity_poly.type
_entity_poly.pdbx_seq_one_letter_code
_entity_poly.pdbx_strand_id
1 'polypeptide(L)'
;MQVQDILAKDLVGDEWLTEEELRFLMSVTDKEQLQLIYKKAYEVKAKYVNPVAYYRGLIEFSNRCIKNCNYCGIRRENDKAERFDMNREDIIKMAQWAYDHEYGSITLQSGER
;
A
#
# COMPACT_ATOMS: atom_id res chain seq x y z
N MET A 1 -11.63 -17.46 -23.75
CA MET A 1 -11.39 -16.16 -23.08
C MET A 1 -10.00 -15.70 -23.46
N GLN A 2 -9.85 -14.48 -23.96
CA GLN A 2 -8.54 -13.93 -24.32
C GLN A 2 -8.30 -12.64 -23.54
N VAL A 3 -7.05 -12.38 -23.19
CA VAL A 3 -6.64 -11.17 -22.45
C VAL A 3 -7.13 -9.90 -23.17
N GLN A 4 -6.93 -9.82 -24.48
CA GLN A 4 -7.29 -8.65 -25.28
C GLN A 4 -8.78 -8.32 -25.24
N ASP A 5 -9.66 -9.33 -25.27
CA ASP A 5 -11.10 -9.13 -25.23
C ASP A 5 -11.55 -8.53 -23.89
N ILE A 6 -10.94 -8.98 -22.80
CA ILE A 6 -11.23 -8.47 -21.46
C ILE A 6 -10.71 -7.03 -21.32
N LEU A 7 -9.49 -6.76 -21.81
CA LEU A 7 -8.88 -5.42 -21.72
C LEU A 7 -9.54 -4.38 -22.64
N ALA A 8 -10.34 -4.81 -23.62
CA ALA A 8 -11.11 -3.91 -24.48
C ALA A 8 -12.32 -3.28 -23.76
N LYS A 9 -12.76 -3.87 -22.64
CA LYS A 9 -13.88 -3.35 -21.84
C LYS A 9 -13.56 -1.99 -21.21
N ASP A 10 -14.61 -1.21 -20.94
CA ASP A 10 -14.51 -0.01 -20.11
C ASP A 10 -14.50 -0.41 -18.61
N LEU A 11 -13.33 -0.78 -18.13
CA LEU A 11 -13.10 -1.36 -16.80
C LEU A 11 -13.37 -0.38 -15.64
N VAL A 12 -13.68 0.87 -15.91
CA VAL A 12 -13.94 1.91 -14.90
C VAL A 12 -15.35 2.50 -15.03
N GLY A 13 -16.02 2.22 -16.14
CA GLY A 13 -17.41 2.58 -16.38
C GLY A 13 -18.38 1.51 -15.86
N ASP A 14 -19.31 1.15 -16.72
CA ASP A 14 -20.37 0.19 -16.38
C ASP A 14 -19.98 -1.29 -16.61
N GLU A 15 -18.81 -1.56 -17.19
CA GLU A 15 -18.35 -2.90 -17.56
C GLU A 15 -17.29 -3.44 -16.60
N TRP A 16 -17.72 -3.84 -15.42
CA TRP A 16 -16.83 -4.46 -14.44
C TRP A 16 -16.33 -5.84 -14.91
N LEU A 17 -15.13 -6.21 -14.43
CA LEU A 17 -14.64 -7.57 -14.59
C LEU A 17 -15.54 -8.55 -13.83
N THR A 18 -15.92 -9.64 -14.49
CA THR A 18 -16.54 -10.76 -13.79
C THR A 18 -15.49 -11.50 -12.94
N GLU A 19 -15.95 -12.29 -11.99
CA GLU A 19 -15.04 -13.12 -11.17
C GLU A 19 -14.22 -14.08 -12.04
N GLU A 20 -14.84 -14.64 -13.08
CA GLU A 20 -14.17 -15.56 -14.01
C GLU A 20 -13.07 -14.85 -14.82
N GLU A 21 -13.35 -13.66 -15.32
CA GLU A 21 -12.37 -12.83 -16.06
C GLU A 21 -11.21 -12.41 -15.14
N LEU A 22 -11.50 -12.02 -13.92
CA LEU A 22 -10.47 -11.67 -12.96
C LEU A 22 -9.56 -12.86 -12.64
N ARG A 23 -10.15 -14.03 -12.38
CA ARG A 23 -9.38 -15.27 -12.16
C ARG A 23 -8.52 -15.61 -13.38
N PHE A 24 -9.05 -15.46 -14.57
CA PHE A 24 -8.29 -15.67 -15.79
C PHE A 24 -7.11 -14.73 -15.91
N LEU A 25 -7.32 -13.41 -15.76
CA LEU A 25 -6.22 -12.43 -15.82
C LEU A 25 -5.14 -12.70 -14.77
N MET A 26 -5.53 -13.09 -13.55
CA MET A 26 -4.57 -13.42 -12.48
C MET A 26 -3.81 -14.73 -12.72
N SER A 27 -4.31 -15.61 -13.58
CA SER A 27 -3.64 -16.86 -13.94
C SER A 27 -2.65 -16.72 -15.12
N VAL A 28 -2.62 -15.57 -15.77
CA VAL A 28 -1.73 -15.31 -16.90
C VAL A 28 -0.28 -15.32 -16.46
N THR A 29 0.54 -16.16 -17.09
CA THR A 29 1.99 -16.27 -16.85
C THR A 29 2.84 -15.90 -18.06
N ASP A 30 2.21 -15.84 -19.22
CA ASP A 30 2.88 -15.43 -20.44
C ASP A 30 3.32 -13.97 -20.40
N LYS A 31 4.59 -13.70 -20.71
CA LYS A 31 5.18 -12.36 -20.56
C LYS A 31 4.57 -11.31 -21.49
N GLU A 32 4.23 -11.68 -22.70
CA GLU A 32 3.66 -10.73 -23.67
C GLU A 32 2.24 -10.34 -23.25
N GLN A 33 1.45 -11.30 -22.80
CA GLN A 33 0.11 -11.04 -22.27
C GLN A 33 0.13 -10.24 -20.97
N LEU A 34 1.09 -10.51 -20.07
CA LEU A 34 1.30 -9.70 -18.87
C LEU A 34 1.63 -8.24 -19.20
N GLN A 35 2.44 -7.99 -20.22
CA GLN A 35 2.72 -6.61 -20.65
C GLN A 35 1.47 -5.88 -21.15
N LEU A 36 0.55 -6.57 -21.81
CA LEU A 36 -0.72 -5.97 -22.21
C LEU A 36 -1.57 -5.57 -20.97
N ILE A 37 -1.61 -6.45 -19.96
CA ILE A 37 -2.32 -6.19 -18.71
C ILE A 37 -1.70 -4.97 -17.99
N TYR A 38 -0.39 -4.93 -17.85
CA TYR A 38 0.31 -3.81 -17.20
C TYR A 38 0.12 -2.49 -17.94
N LYS A 39 0.20 -2.52 -19.27
CA LYS A 39 -0.04 -1.35 -20.10
C LYS A 39 -1.45 -0.80 -19.89
N LYS A 40 -2.47 -1.67 -19.93
CA LYS A 40 -3.85 -1.26 -19.70
C LYS A 40 -4.05 -0.70 -18.29
N ALA A 41 -3.49 -1.34 -17.26
CA ALA A 41 -3.55 -0.85 -15.88
C ALA A 41 -2.91 0.54 -15.76
N TYR A 42 -1.77 0.76 -16.40
CA TYR A 42 -1.12 2.08 -16.43
C TYR A 42 -1.99 3.14 -17.12
N GLU A 43 -2.57 2.81 -18.28
CA GLU A 43 -3.45 3.73 -19.02
C GLU A 43 -4.68 4.14 -18.20
N VAL A 44 -5.31 3.18 -17.53
CA VAL A 44 -6.43 3.44 -16.62
C VAL A 44 -6.00 4.33 -15.45
N LYS A 45 -4.88 4.00 -14.82
CA LYS A 45 -4.33 4.83 -13.75
C LYS A 45 -4.03 6.25 -14.21
N ALA A 46 -3.35 6.41 -15.34
CA ALA A 46 -2.98 7.71 -15.88
C ALA A 46 -4.21 8.59 -16.19
N LYS A 47 -5.28 7.96 -16.70
CA LYS A 47 -6.53 8.65 -17.04
C LYS A 47 -7.30 9.15 -15.81
N TYR A 48 -7.37 8.34 -14.75
CA TYR A 48 -8.31 8.59 -13.63
C TYR A 48 -7.65 9.09 -12.36
N VAL A 49 -6.38 8.76 -12.11
CA VAL A 49 -5.72 9.03 -10.82
C VAL A 49 -4.38 9.74 -10.98
N ASN A 50 -3.86 9.93 -12.17
CA ASN A 50 -2.52 10.42 -12.44
C ASN A 50 -1.45 9.28 -12.46
N PRO A 51 -0.44 9.34 -13.35
CA PRO A 51 0.61 8.32 -13.47
C PRO A 51 1.70 8.40 -12.39
N VAL A 52 1.50 9.20 -11.35
CA VAL A 52 2.45 9.38 -10.25
C VAL A 52 2.22 8.34 -9.16
N ALA A 53 3.30 7.78 -8.63
CA ALA A 53 3.29 6.99 -7.41
C ALA A 53 3.81 7.86 -6.24
N TYR A 54 3.06 7.89 -5.14
CA TYR A 54 3.43 8.64 -3.96
C TYR A 54 3.99 7.70 -2.90
N TYR A 55 5.08 8.10 -2.26
CA TYR A 55 5.55 7.46 -1.04
C TYR A 55 4.61 7.80 0.12
N ARG A 56 4.45 6.83 1.01
CA ARG A 56 3.75 7.02 2.28
C ARG A 56 4.75 6.82 3.41
N GLY A 57 4.86 7.81 4.27
CA GLY A 57 5.72 7.74 5.44
C GLY A 57 5.02 7.03 6.59
N LEU A 58 5.78 6.25 7.35
CA LEU A 58 5.34 5.66 8.61
C LEU A 58 6.26 6.15 9.72
N ILE A 59 5.70 6.82 10.71
CA ILE A 59 6.41 7.26 11.91
C ILE A 59 5.93 6.38 13.07
N GLU A 60 6.75 5.45 13.48
CA GLU A 60 6.53 4.65 14.68
C GLU A 60 7.07 5.42 15.89
N PHE A 61 6.19 6.14 16.58
CA PHE A 61 6.64 7.03 17.66
C PHE A 61 6.77 6.35 19.02
N SER A 62 6.30 5.11 19.16
CA SER A 62 6.52 4.26 20.34
C SER A 62 6.23 2.80 19.99
N ASN A 63 6.96 1.90 20.64
CA ASN A 63 6.70 0.46 20.59
C ASN A 63 6.28 -0.11 21.95
N ARG A 64 5.88 0.73 22.89
CA ARG A 64 5.31 0.29 24.17
C ARG A 64 3.84 -0.03 23.97
N CYS A 65 3.40 -1.21 24.44
CA CYS A 65 2.04 -1.68 24.27
C CYS A 65 1.54 -2.40 25.52
N ILE A 66 0.30 -2.13 25.92
CA ILE A 66 -0.38 -2.82 27.02
C ILE A 66 -1.03 -4.14 26.59
N LYS A 67 -1.19 -4.34 25.29
CA LYS A 67 -1.77 -5.56 24.73
C LYS A 67 -0.74 -6.68 24.59
N ASN A 68 -1.24 -7.90 24.59
CA ASN A 68 -0.39 -9.09 24.51
C ASN A 68 -0.81 -10.00 23.33
N CYS A 69 -0.96 -9.44 22.15
CA CYS A 69 -1.35 -10.18 20.95
C CYS A 69 -0.26 -11.17 20.55
N ASN A 70 -0.59 -12.45 20.44
CA ASN A 70 0.37 -13.54 20.26
C ASN A 70 1.23 -13.41 18.98
N TYR A 71 0.73 -12.73 17.95
CA TYR A 71 1.43 -12.54 16.68
C TYR A 71 2.24 -11.25 16.61
N CYS A 72 2.18 -10.39 17.64
CA CYS A 72 2.76 -9.05 17.57
C CYS A 72 4.14 -9.00 18.23
N GLY A 73 5.14 -8.47 17.50
CA GLY A 73 6.50 -8.31 18.01
C GLY A 73 6.64 -7.29 19.14
N ILE A 74 5.69 -6.36 19.26
CA ILE A 74 5.69 -5.37 20.36
C ILE A 74 4.69 -5.70 21.47
N ARG A 75 4.17 -6.93 21.53
CA ARG A 75 3.31 -7.36 22.62
C ARG A 75 3.98 -7.16 23.98
N ARG A 76 3.17 -6.90 24.99
CA ARG A 76 3.63 -6.56 26.34
C ARG A 76 4.69 -7.53 26.89
N GLU A 77 4.49 -8.84 26.70
CA GLU A 77 5.35 -9.89 27.27
C GLU A 77 6.60 -10.20 26.43
N ASN A 78 6.81 -9.54 25.30
CA ASN A 78 8.05 -9.71 24.56
C ASN A 78 9.19 -8.91 25.23
N ASP A 79 9.92 -9.57 26.10
CA ASP A 79 11.06 -9.02 26.84
C ASP A 79 12.31 -8.79 25.97
N LYS A 80 12.33 -9.34 24.76
CA LYS A 80 13.42 -9.13 23.79
C LYS A 80 13.24 -7.86 22.95
N ALA A 81 12.06 -7.24 23.01
CA ALA A 81 11.81 -6.00 22.29
C ALA A 81 12.46 -4.82 23.03
N GLU A 82 13.39 -4.15 22.39
CA GLU A 82 13.94 -2.89 22.88
C GLU A 82 12.89 -1.79 22.78
N ARG A 83 12.45 -1.24 23.91
CA ARG A 83 11.35 -0.28 23.98
C ARG A 83 11.82 1.15 23.86
N PHE A 84 11.08 1.95 23.11
CA PHE A 84 11.37 3.37 22.93
C PHE A 84 10.09 4.23 22.92
N ASP A 85 10.30 5.49 23.17
CA ASP A 85 9.32 6.57 22.97
C ASP A 85 10.02 7.74 22.27
N MET A 86 9.41 8.27 21.23
CA MET A 86 9.86 9.50 20.58
C MET A 86 9.26 10.73 21.27
N ASN A 87 10.03 11.80 21.35
CA ASN A 87 9.52 13.07 21.82
C ASN A 87 8.75 13.80 20.69
N ARG A 88 7.98 14.82 21.06
CA ARG A 88 7.17 15.59 20.12
C ARG A 88 7.99 16.25 19.03
N GLU A 89 9.13 16.79 19.40
CA GLU A 89 10.02 17.54 18.50
C GLU A 89 10.56 16.64 17.39
N ASP A 90 10.94 15.42 17.71
CA ASP A 90 11.44 14.45 16.72
C ASP A 90 10.33 13.96 15.78
N ILE A 91 9.11 13.75 16.29
CA ILE A 91 7.95 13.42 15.44
C ILE A 91 7.68 14.54 14.43
N ILE A 92 7.70 15.80 14.88
CA ILE A 92 7.49 16.96 14.01
C ILE A 92 8.60 17.08 12.96
N LYS A 93 9.87 16.88 13.35
CA LYS A 93 11.01 16.89 12.41
C LYS A 93 10.85 15.83 11.31
N MET A 94 10.44 14.62 11.67
CA MET A 94 10.23 13.54 10.70
C MET A 94 9.06 13.85 9.77
N ALA A 95 7.98 14.41 10.28
CA ALA A 95 6.84 14.83 9.48
C ALA A 95 7.22 15.96 8.51
N GLN A 96 8.00 16.94 8.97
CA GLN A 96 8.51 18.01 8.13
C GLN A 96 9.46 17.48 7.05
N TRP A 97 10.34 16.55 7.39
CA TRP A 97 11.20 15.89 6.42
C TRP A 97 10.40 15.19 5.31
N ALA A 98 9.35 14.46 5.69
CA ALA A 98 8.46 13.80 4.72
C ALA A 98 7.74 14.81 3.81
N TYR A 99 7.31 15.94 4.36
CA TYR A 99 6.71 17.02 3.59
C TYR A 99 7.72 17.64 2.59
N ASP A 100 8.92 17.93 3.03
CA ASP A 100 9.98 18.52 2.20
C ASP A 100 10.42 17.58 1.06
N HIS A 101 10.23 16.26 1.24
CA HIS A 101 10.52 15.23 0.24
C HIS A 101 9.28 14.76 -0.54
N GLU A 102 8.22 15.55 -0.50
CA GLU A 102 6.99 15.34 -1.29
C GLU A 102 6.31 13.98 -1.07
N TYR A 103 6.34 13.45 0.16
CA TYR A 103 5.56 12.28 0.52
C TYR A 103 4.07 12.59 0.44
N GLY A 104 3.27 11.68 -0.13
CA GLY A 104 1.83 11.87 -0.31
C GLY A 104 1.03 11.86 1.00
N SER A 105 1.53 11.17 2.01
CA SER A 105 0.94 11.10 3.36
C SER A 105 1.91 10.53 4.36
N ILE A 106 1.60 10.73 5.64
CA ILE A 106 2.26 10.04 6.75
C ILE A 106 1.22 9.36 7.63
N THR A 107 1.62 8.24 8.21
CA THR A 107 0.86 7.52 9.24
C THR A 107 1.65 7.55 10.55
N LEU A 108 0.99 7.87 11.64
CA LEU A 108 1.56 7.78 12.98
C LEU A 108 1.10 6.46 13.60
N GLN A 109 2.03 5.70 14.12
CA GLN A 109 1.76 4.39 14.70
C GLN A 109 2.49 4.21 16.04
N SER A 110 1.84 3.53 16.97
CA SER A 110 2.44 3.10 18.23
C SER A 110 1.81 1.80 18.72
N GLY A 111 2.33 1.26 19.81
CA GLY A 111 1.59 0.34 20.64
C GLY A 111 0.41 1.07 21.33
N GLU A 112 -0.55 0.31 21.83
CA GLU A 112 -1.67 0.86 22.61
C GLU A 112 -1.25 1.16 24.05
N ARG A 113 -1.68 2.31 24.59
CA ARG A 113 -1.40 2.79 25.95
C ARG A 113 -2.67 2.91 26.77
#